data_f41c452e41e1e1138bddc06486c3cab1
#
_entry.id   f41c452e41e1e1138bddc06486c3cab1
#
_cell.length_a   1.000
_cell.length_b   1.000
_cell.length_c   1.000
_cell.angle_alpha   90.00
_cell.angle_beta   90.00
_cell.angle_gamma   90.00
#
_symmetry.space_group_name_H-M   'P 1'
#
loop_
_entity.id
_entity.type
_entity.pdbx_description
1 polymer ?
#
loop_
_entity_poly.entity_id
_entity_poly.type
_entity_poly.pdbx_seq_one_letter_code
_entity_poly.pdbx_strand_id
1 'polypeptide(L)'
;IVHNATGLTTDRFAEQYLFGPLGITDYYWYCCSDGTVHTGGGLWLRPRDMAKFGLLFLNGGRWGDEQVVSEAWVNESVQPHAQAPGVRYGYQWWLDAYRFSGQRIDGYSARGRGGQYIFVLPDLDLVAVFTGWNDNEVAAQAHEMLRDYVLLALR
;
A
#
# COMPACT_ATOMS: atom_id res chain seq x y z
N ILE A 1 -11.62 -3.40 -17.15
CA ILE A 1 -12.55 -3.99 -16.13
C ILE A 1 -13.34 -2.86 -15.46
N VAL A 2 -12.68 -1.89 -14.79
CA VAL A 2 -13.35 -0.80 -14.06
C VAL A 2 -14.34 -0.06 -14.96
N HIS A 3 -13.90 0.40 -16.14
CA HIS A 3 -14.75 1.11 -17.09
C HIS A 3 -16.00 0.30 -17.48
N ASN A 4 -15.85 -0.99 -17.76
CA ASN A 4 -16.99 -1.84 -18.16
C ASN A 4 -17.97 -2.10 -17.01
N ALA A 5 -17.51 -2.06 -15.78
CA ALA A 5 -18.33 -2.30 -14.59
C ALA A 5 -19.03 -1.02 -14.08
N THR A 6 -18.45 0.15 -14.30
CA THR A 6 -18.88 1.40 -13.66
C THR A 6 -19.25 2.53 -14.63
N GLY A 7 -18.84 2.42 -15.90
CA GLY A 7 -18.92 3.50 -16.89
C GLY A 7 -17.87 4.60 -16.72
N LEU A 8 -17.07 4.56 -15.65
CA LEU A 8 -16.01 5.53 -15.39
C LEU A 8 -14.66 5.02 -15.87
N THR A 9 -13.78 5.92 -16.30
CA THR A 9 -12.36 5.59 -16.48
C THR A 9 -11.73 5.29 -15.10
N THR A 10 -10.64 4.52 -15.07
CA THR A 10 -10.05 4.06 -13.80
C THR A 10 -9.56 5.21 -12.93
N ASP A 11 -9.00 6.26 -13.53
CA ASP A 11 -8.57 7.48 -12.85
C ASP A 11 -9.77 8.24 -12.24
N ARG A 12 -10.86 8.39 -13.00
CA ARG A 12 -12.08 9.03 -12.50
C ARG A 12 -12.76 8.23 -11.41
N PHE A 13 -12.76 6.92 -11.53
CA PHE A 13 -13.24 6.06 -10.46
C PHE A 13 -12.40 6.21 -9.19
N ALA A 14 -11.07 6.18 -9.32
CA ALA A 14 -10.17 6.38 -8.19
C ALA A 14 -10.32 7.78 -7.58
N GLU A 15 -10.44 8.83 -8.40
CA GLU A 15 -10.66 10.19 -7.94
C GLU A 15 -11.95 10.31 -7.11
N GLN A 16 -13.03 9.74 -7.59
CA GLN A 16 -14.34 9.85 -6.93
C GLN A 16 -14.45 9.02 -5.66
N TYR A 17 -13.96 7.77 -5.66
CA TYR A 17 -14.25 6.80 -4.61
C TYR A 17 -13.07 6.50 -3.69
N LEU A 18 -11.87 7.01 -3.99
CA LEU A 18 -10.68 6.75 -3.19
C LEU A 18 -9.90 8.04 -2.90
N PHE A 19 -9.43 8.74 -3.93
CA PHE A 19 -8.58 9.91 -3.73
C PHE A 19 -9.35 11.08 -3.10
N GLY A 20 -10.59 11.34 -3.54
CA GLY A 20 -11.44 12.40 -2.99
C GLY A 20 -11.70 12.21 -1.50
N PRO A 21 -12.25 11.07 -1.04
CA PRO A 21 -12.42 10.77 0.38
C PRO A 21 -11.14 10.91 1.20
N LEU A 22 -9.99 10.48 0.66
CA LEU A 22 -8.69 10.60 1.31
C LEU A 22 -8.08 12.00 1.24
N GLY A 23 -8.72 12.95 0.54
CA GLY A 23 -8.16 14.29 0.32
C GLY A 23 -6.84 14.27 -0.46
N ILE A 24 -6.71 13.38 -1.43
CA ILE A 24 -5.57 13.30 -2.35
C ILE A 24 -5.91 14.10 -3.59
N THR A 25 -5.28 15.25 -3.76
CA THR A 25 -5.58 16.20 -4.86
C THR A 25 -4.40 16.41 -5.80
N ASP A 26 -3.20 16.01 -5.38
CA ASP A 26 -1.98 16.19 -6.16
C ASP A 26 -1.35 14.83 -6.43
N TYR A 27 -1.60 14.33 -7.61
CA TYR A 27 -1.07 13.06 -8.09
C TYR A 27 -0.84 13.12 -9.60
N TYR A 28 0.04 12.26 -10.09
CA TYR A 28 0.21 12.01 -11.51
C TYR A 28 0.05 10.52 -11.79
N TRP A 29 -0.77 10.17 -12.78
CA TRP A 29 -0.93 8.78 -13.21
C TRP A 29 -0.60 8.66 -14.69
N TYR A 30 0.41 7.87 -15.00
CA TYR A 30 0.85 7.66 -16.38
C TYR A 30 -0.27 7.04 -17.22
N CYS A 31 -0.54 7.66 -18.38
CA CYS A 31 -1.52 7.18 -19.34
C CYS A 31 -0.82 6.45 -20.49
N CYS A 32 -1.43 5.34 -20.91
CA CYS A 32 -1.05 4.64 -22.14
C CYS A 32 -1.47 5.45 -23.37
N SER A 33 -1.01 5.04 -24.54
CA SER A 33 -1.30 5.72 -25.82
C SER A 33 -2.79 5.75 -26.21
N ASP A 34 -3.59 4.83 -25.65
CA ASP A 34 -5.04 4.77 -25.82
C ASP A 34 -5.81 5.64 -24.80
N GLY A 35 -5.12 6.41 -23.96
CA GLY A 35 -5.70 7.26 -22.94
C GLY A 35 -6.08 6.54 -21.64
N THR A 36 -5.85 5.23 -21.54
CA THR A 36 -6.08 4.50 -20.28
C THR A 36 -4.89 4.67 -19.33
N VAL A 37 -5.16 4.73 -18.01
CA VAL A 37 -4.09 4.78 -17.02
C VAL A 37 -3.44 3.41 -16.85
N HIS A 38 -2.14 3.40 -16.61
CA HIS A 38 -1.36 2.19 -16.41
C HIS A 38 -1.56 1.67 -14.98
N THR A 39 -2.40 0.65 -14.82
CA THR A 39 -2.78 0.13 -13.49
C THR A 39 -1.76 -0.79 -12.83
N GLY A 40 -0.75 -1.24 -13.56
CA GLY A 40 0.37 -2.02 -13.01
C GLY A 40 1.48 -1.17 -12.39
N GLY A 41 1.36 0.17 -12.46
CA GLY A 41 2.33 1.13 -11.96
C GLY A 41 2.04 2.54 -12.48
N GLY A 42 3.04 3.44 -12.36
CA GLY A 42 2.92 4.78 -12.94
C GLY A 42 2.04 5.76 -12.18
N LEU A 43 1.54 5.40 -11.00
CA LEU A 43 0.90 6.33 -10.08
C LEU A 43 1.96 6.97 -9.18
N TRP A 44 2.05 8.28 -9.25
CA TRP A 44 2.96 9.10 -8.45
C TRP A 44 2.16 9.84 -7.38
N LEU A 45 2.56 9.64 -6.14
CA LEU A 45 1.92 10.23 -4.96
C LEU A 45 2.96 10.89 -4.08
N ARG A 46 2.54 11.88 -3.31
CA ARG A 46 3.36 12.40 -2.21
C ARG A 46 3.51 11.32 -1.12
N PRO A 47 4.64 11.27 -0.40
CA PRO A 47 4.83 10.29 0.68
C PRO A 47 3.70 10.29 1.73
N ARG A 48 3.16 11.47 2.07
CA ARG A 48 2.03 11.59 2.99
C ARG A 48 0.73 11.02 2.41
N ASP A 49 0.54 11.09 1.09
CA ASP A 49 -0.62 10.50 0.44
C ASP A 49 -0.48 8.97 0.32
N MET A 50 0.74 8.47 0.14
CA MET A 50 1.02 7.03 0.28
C MET A 50 0.69 6.52 1.69
N ALA A 51 1.01 7.30 2.74
CA ALA A 51 0.68 6.93 4.11
C ALA A 51 -0.83 6.83 4.35
N LYS A 52 -1.66 7.63 3.66
CA LYS A 52 -3.13 7.55 3.76
C LYS A 52 -3.66 6.19 3.31
N PHE A 53 -3.06 5.55 2.30
CA PHE A 53 -3.41 4.19 1.90
C PHE A 53 -3.10 3.18 3.01
N GLY A 54 -1.93 3.29 3.63
CA GLY A 54 -1.56 2.44 4.76
C GLY A 54 -2.52 2.62 5.94
N LEU A 55 -2.83 3.86 6.31
CA LEU A 55 -3.77 4.19 7.39
C LEU A 55 -5.19 3.72 7.07
N LEU A 56 -5.65 3.85 5.83
CA LEU A 56 -6.94 3.33 5.40
C LEU A 56 -7.04 1.83 5.66
N PHE A 57 -6.02 1.07 5.28
CA PHE A 57 -5.98 -0.38 5.52
C PHE A 57 -5.80 -0.72 7.00
N LEU A 58 -4.96 0.00 7.73
CA LEU A 58 -4.79 -0.16 9.17
C LEU A 58 -6.12 0.03 9.94
N ASN A 59 -6.94 0.98 9.49
CA ASN A 59 -8.24 1.31 10.07
C ASN A 59 -9.41 0.50 9.46
N GLY A 60 -9.15 -0.67 8.86
CA GLY A 60 -10.20 -1.53 8.30
C GLY A 60 -11.01 -0.87 7.18
N GLY A 61 -10.37 0.01 6.40
CA GLY A 61 -11.00 0.71 5.28
C GLY A 61 -11.76 1.99 5.65
N ARG A 62 -11.65 2.45 6.91
CA ARG A 62 -12.26 3.70 7.39
C ARG A 62 -11.31 4.87 7.26
N TRP A 63 -11.86 6.02 6.88
CA TRP A 63 -11.18 7.31 6.89
C TRP A 63 -12.06 8.34 7.60
N GLY A 64 -11.67 8.73 8.80
CA GLY A 64 -12.57 9.45 9.71
C GLY A 64 -13.84 8.63 9.99
N ASP A 65 -14.99 9.22 9.74
CA ASP A 65 -16.29 8.57 9.96
C ASP A 65 -16.81 7.79 8.72
N GLU A 66 -16.10 7.86 7.60
CA GLU A 66 -16.51 7.24 6.34
C GLU A 66 -15.88 5.86 6.15
N GLN A 67 -16.66 4.88 5.70
CA GLN A 67 -16.18 3.58 5.23
C GLN A 67 -15.89 3.68 3.73
N VAL A 68 -14.64 4.00 3.37
CA VAL A 68 -14.18 4.19 1.99
C VAL A 68 -13.99 2.85 1.27
N VAL A 69 -13.45 1.86 1.97
CA VAL A 69 -13.30 0.47 1.49
C VAL A 69 -13.92 -0.44 2.53
N SER A 70 -14.71 -1.43 2.12
CA SER A 70 -15.33 -2.33 3.09
C SER A 70 -14.30 -3.07 3.92
N GLU A 71 -14.56 -3.24 5.22
CA GLU A 71 -13.69 -3.99 6.14
C GLU A 71 -13.48 -5.42 5.66
N ALA A 72 -14.53 -6.04 5.12
CA ALA A 72 -14.45 -7.39 4.55
C ALA A 72 -13.43 -7.45 3.39
N TRP A 73 -13.39 -6.43 2.52
CA TRP A 73 -12.41 -6.37 1.44
C TRP A 73 -10.99 -6.12 1.94
N VAL A 74 -10.81 -5.25 2.94
CA VAL A 74 -9.50 -5.04 3.56
C VAL A 74 -8.97 -6.35 4.13
N ASN A 75 -9.79 -7.05 4.93
CA ASN A 75 -9.42 -8.33 5.53
C ASN A 75 -9.10 -9.39 4.48
N GLU A 76 -9.90 -9.49 3.41
CA GLU A 76 -9.67 -10.41 2.30
C GLU A 76 -8.39 -10.07 1.53
N SER A 77 -8.12 -8.77 1.29
CA SER A 77 -6.97 -8.32 0.51
C SER A 77 -5.62 -8.70 1.13
N VAL A 78 -5.57 -8.85 2.45
CA VAL A 78 -4.35 -9.21 3.19
C VAL A 78 -4.27 -10.70 3.55
N GLN A 79 -5.11 -11.54 2.93
CA GLN A 79 -4.98 -13.00 3.01
C GLN A 79 -4.03 -13.54 1.94
N PRO A 80 -3.37 -14.68 2.16
CA PRO A 80 -2.45 -15.27 1.18
C PRO A 80 -3.23 -15.95 0.03
N HIS A 81 -3.44 -15.25 -1.06
CA HIS A 81 -4.06 -15.75 -2.28
C HIS A 81 -3.05 -16.39 -3.25
N ALA A 82 -1.80 -15.94 -3.23
CA ALA A 82 -0.72 -16.54 -3.98
C ALA A 82 0.45 -16.86 -3.03
N GLN A 83 1.02 -18.06 -3.20
CA GLN A 83 2.12 -18.55 -2.38
C GLN A 83 3.19 -19.19 -3.26
N ALA A 84 4.45 -18.87 -2.97
CA ALA A 84 5.62 -19.54 -3.50
C ALA A 84 6.65 -19.63 -2.35
N PRO A 85 7.72 -20.44 -2.46
CA PRO A 85 8.75 -20.49 -1.44
C PRO A 85 9.28 -19.10 -1.09
N GLY A 86 9.08 -18.68 0.17
CA GLY A 86 9.49 -17.36 0.68
C GLY A 86 8.60 -16.18 0.28
N VAL A 87 7.49 -16.43 -0.44
CA VAL A 87 6.57 -15.37 -0.89
C VAL A 87 5.14 -15.69 -0.47
N ARG A 88 4.50 -14.75 0.20
CA ARG A 88 3.07 -14.75 0.50
C ARG A 88 2.48 -13.44 -0.04
N TYR A 89 1.44 -13.52 -0.85
CA TYR A 89 0.88 -12.36 -1.54
C TYR A 89 -0.65 -12.38 -1.51
N GLY A 90 -1.21 -11.27 -1.09
CA GLY A 90 -2.64 -11.01 -1.10
C GLY A 90 -3.08 -10.30 -2.38
N TYR A 91 -4.11 -9.47 -2.32
CA TYR A 91 -4.50 -8.62 -3.43
C TYR A 91 -3.70 -7.31 -3.40
N GLN A 92 -2.58 -7.28 -4.13
CA GLN A 92 -1.60 -6.19 -4.22
C GLN A 92 -0.83 -5.91 -2.91
N TRP A 93 -0.95 -6.77 -1.90
CA TRP A 93 -0.23 -6.70 -0.65
C TRP A 93 0.74 -7.88 -0.50
N TRP A 94 2.00 -7.59 -0.24
CA TRP A 94 3.01 -8.57 0.18
C TRP A 94 2.83 -8.82 1.68
N LEU A 95 2.77 -10.07 2.08
CA LEU A 95 2.55 -10.44 3.48
C LEU A 95 3.89 -10.72 4.14
N ASP A 96 4.22 -9.91 5.10
CA ASP A 96 5.51 -9.87 5.78
C ASP A 96 5.39 -10.37 7.22
N ALA A 97 6.53 -10.77 7.79
CA ALA A 97 6.65 -11.05 9.20
C ALA A 97 7.94 -10.46 9.76
N TYR A 98 7.85 -9.85 10.91
CA TYR A 98 8.96 -9.20 11.60
C TYR A 98 9.11 -9.77 13.02
N ARG A 99 10.24 -9.44 13.66
CA ARG A 99 10.43 -9.67 15.09
C ARG A 99 10.50 -8.35 15.83
N PHE A 100 9.63 -8.19 16.83
CA PHE A 100 9.60 -7.02 17.70
C PHE A 100 9.55 -7.49 19.16
N SER A 101 10.49 -7.02 19.99
CA SER A 101 10.61 -7.41 21.41
C SER A 101 10.59 -8.93 21.63
N GLY A 102 11.24 -9.71 20.74
CA GLY A 102 11.30 -11.17 20.79
C GLY A 102 10.08 -11.90 20.23
N GLN A 103 8.98 -11.22 19.98
CA GLN A 103 7.76 -11.80 19.42
C GLN A 103 7.72 -11.64 17.90
N ARG A 104 7.01 -12.56 17.23
CA ARG A 104 6.68 -12.43 15.83
C ARG A 104 5.48 -11.49 15.71
N ILE A 105 5.59 -10.52 14.83
CA ILE A 105 4.50 -9.66 14.39
C ILE A 105 4.29 -9.84 12.88
N ASP A 106 3.06 -9.96 12.47
CA ASP A 106 2.72 -10.01 11.05
C ASP A 106 2.38 -8.60 10.55
N GLY A 107 2.68 -8.37 9.28
CA GLY A 107 2.41 -7.12 8.60
C GLY A 107 2.23 -7.35 7.11
N TYR A 108 1.93 -6.29 6.41
CA TYR A 108 1.83 -6.33 4.95
C TYR A 108 2.40 -5.04 4.35
N SER A 109 2.79 -5.12 3.09
CA SER A 109 3.39 -3.99 2.39
C SER A 109 2.95 -3.88 0.94
N ALA A 110 2.71 -2.66 0.47
CA ALA A 110 2.70 -2.35 -0.94
C ALA A 110 4.12 -1.98 -1.38
N ARG A 111 4.56 -2.53 -2.52
CA ARG A 111 5.94 -2.39 -2.99
C ARG A 111 5.99 -1.88 -4.41
N GLY A 112 6.72 -0.80 -4.62
CA GLY A 112 7.01 -0.23 -5.92
C GLY A 112 8.47 -0.40 -6.33
N ARG A 113 8.72 -0.39 -7.63
CA ARG A 113 10.07 -0.46 -8.18
C ARG A 113 10.89 0.74 -7.70
N GLY A 114 12.16 0.52 -7.37
CA GLY A 114 13.09 1.57 -6.96
C GLY A 114 13.03 1.94 -5.48
N GLY A 115 12.29 1.19 -4.65
CA GLY A 115 12.31 1.37 -3.19
C GLY A 115 11.15 2.19 -2.63
N GLN A 116 10.00 2.22 -3.32
CA GLN A 116 8.78 2.75 -2.75
C GLN A 116 8.09 1.67 -1.93
N TYR A 117 7.77 1.98 -0.68
CA TYR A 117 7.10 1.06 0.23
C TYR A 117 6.05 1.76 1.07
N ILE A 118 4.95 1.05 1.28
CA ILE A 118 3.99 1.33 2.35
C ILE A 118 3.98 0.09 3.23
N PHE A 119 4.50 0.16 4.43
CA PHE A 119 4.42 -0.90 5.42
C PHE A 119 3.27 -0.64 6.37
N VAL A 120 2.52 -1.68 6.69
CA VAL A 120 1.44 -1.66 7.68
C VAL A 120 1.70 -2.80 8.66
N LEU A 121 1.82 -2.45 9.94
CA LEU A 121 2.02 -3.40 11.04
C LEU A 121 0.90 -3.18 12.07
N PRO A 122 -0.22 -3.91 11.95
CA PRO A 122 -1.41 -3.69 12.78
C PRO A 122 -1.15 -3.86 14.28
N ASP A 123 -0.36 -4.84 14.67
CA ASP A 123 -0.03 -5.10 16.08
C ASP A 123 0.72 -3.94 16.76
N LEU A 124 1.29 -3.04 16.00
CA LEU A 124 2.01 -1.86 16.48
C LEU A 124 1.30 -0.53 16.17
N ASP A 125 0.09 -0.58 15.60
CA ASP A 125 -0.62 0.61 15.11
C ASP A 125 0.30 1.49 14.25
N LEU A 126 1.09 0.87 13.36
CA LEU A 126 2.17 1.51 12.63
C LEU A 126 1.97 1.45 11.13
N VAL A 127 2.09 2.62 10.51
CA VAL A 127 2.32 2.76 9.06
C VAL A 127 3.67 3.45 8.84
N ALA A 128 4.53 2.85 8.02
CA ALA A 128 5.78 3.44 7.59
C ALA A 128 5.85 3.53 6.06
N VAL A 129 6.28 4.68 5.55
CA VAL A 129 6.42 4.91 4.12
C VAL A 129 7.87 5.24 3.80
N PHE A 130 8.39 4.56 2.81
CA PHE A 130 9.69 4.85 2.23
C PHE A 130 9.53 5.23 0.75
N THR A 131 10.27 6.23 0.33
CA THR A 131 10.37 6.61 -1.08
C THR A 131 11.83 6.59 -1.50
N GLY A 132 12.11 6.08 -2.66
CA GLY A 132 13.45 6.01 -3.21
C GLY A 132 13.41 5.86 -4.72
N TRP A 133 14.54 6.12 -5.36
CA TRP A 133 14.76 5.84 -6.77
C TRP A 133 16.10 5.15 -6.91
N ASN A 134 16.14 3.89 -6.47
CA ASN A 134 17.37 3.13 -6.45
C ASN A 134 17.25 1.94 -7.42
N ASP A 135 18.23 1.77 -8.30
CA ASP A 135 18.26 0.62 -9.18
C ASP A 135 18.80 -0.62 -8.45
N ASN A 136 18.08 -1.71 -8.56
CA ASN A 136 18.46 -3.12 -8.42
C ASN A 136 18.75 -3.79 -7.06
N GLU A 137 19.00 -3.11 -5.93
CA GLU A 137 19.32 -3.83 -4.66
C GLU A 137 18.51 -3.38 -3.43
N VAL A 138 17.50 -2.55 -3.59
CA VAL A 138 16.97 -1.70 -2.53
C VAL A 138 15.76 -2.28 -1.79
N ALA A 139 15.20 -3.38 -2.25
CA ALA A 139 14.13 -4.06 -1.50
C ALA A 139 14.60 -4.44 -0.08
N ALA A 140 15.85 -4.88 0.07
CA ALA A 140 16.46 -5.18 1.35
C ALA A 140 16.57 -3.94 2.25
N GLN A 141 16.99 -2.80 1.70
CA GLN A 141 17.22 -1.57 2.48
C GLN A 141 15.98 -1.05 3.18
N ALA A 142 14.81 -1.02 2.52
CA ALA A 142 13.58 -0.55 3.16
C ALA A 142 13.17 -1.45 4.33
N HIS A 143 13.32 -2.77 4.19
CA HIS A 143 13.08 -3.72 5.28
C HIS A 143 14.10 -3.60 6.41
N GLU A 144 15.36 -3.36 6.08
CA GLU A 144 16.42 -3.09 7.06
C GLU A 144 16.17 -1.79 7.81
N MET A 145 15.83 -0.71 7.10
CA MET A 145 15.47 0.57 7.72
C MET A 145 14.27 0.45 8.64
N LEU A 146 13.23 -0.28 8.22
CA LEU A 146 12.09 -0.55 9.09
C LEU A 146 12.53 -1.31 10.34
N ARG A 147 13.25 -2.43 10.19
CA ARG A 147 13.66 -3.30 11.29
C ARG A 147 14.65 -2.63 12.24
N ASP A 148 15.70 -2.01 11.69
CA ASP A 148 16.90 -1.62 12.46
C ASP A 148 16.82 -0.18 12.98
N TYR A 149 15.89 0.62 12.46
CA TYR A 149 15.71 2.00 12.91
C TYR A 149 14.30 2.26 13.42
N VAL A 150 13.27 1.99 12.61
CA VAL A 150 11.89 2.32 13.00
C VAL A 150 11.42 1.43 14.16
N LEU A 151 11.50 0.11 14.01
CA LEU A 151 11.07 -0.83 15.06
C LEU A 151 11.97 -0.73 16.30
N LEU A 152 13.26 -0.41 16.13
CA LEU A 152 14.16 -0.22 17.27
C LEU A 152 13.80 1.03 18.09
N ALA A 153 13.35 2.10 17.44
CA ALA A 153 12.94 3.34 18.10
C ALA A 153 11.61 3.24 18.88
N LEU A 154 10.84 2.18 18.67
CA LEU A 154 9.58 1.91 19.41
C LEU A 154 9.76 1.05 20.67
N ARG A 155 10.98 0.70 21.03
CA ARG A 155 11.32 -0.14 22.22
C ARG A 155 11.43 0.65 23.50
#